data_257e161e8d7985acca4d940d59c6c4d4
#
_entry.id   257e161e8d7985acca4d940d59c6c4d4
#
_cell.length_a   1.000
_cell.length_b   1.000
_cell.length_c   1.000
_cell.angle_alpha   90.00
_cell.angle_beta   90.00
_cell.angle_gamma   90.00
#
_symmetry.space_group_name_H-M   'P 1'
#
loop_
_entity.id
_entity.type
_entity.pdbx_description
1 polymer ?
#
loop_
_entity_poly.entity_id
_entity_poly.type
_entity_poly.pdbx_seq_one_letter_code
_entity_poly.pdbx_strand_id
1 'polypeptide(L)'
;MRFTRDWLFDHLQTDRTLVEILDALPMLGLEVESVVDRAEALAPFTIAEVLSATQHPNADKLRVCIVSTGTGDPVQVVCGAPNARAGMK
;
A
#
# COMPACT_ATOMS: atom_id res chain seq x y z
N MET A 1 -19.78 -2.73 16.59
CA MET A 1 -18.94 -3.91 16.31
C MET A 1 -18.09 -3.64 15.08
N ARG A 2 -16.82 -4.06 15.09
CA ARG A 2 -15.93 -3.94 13.93
C ARG A 2 -15.39 -5.30 13.54
N PHE A 3 -15.29 -5.55 12.24
CA PHE A 3 -14.68 -6.75 11.68
C PHE A 3 -14.06 -6.43 10.31
N THR A 4 -13.16 -7.29 9.86
CA THR A 4 -12.53 -7.17 8.54
C THR A 4 -13.31 -7.95 7.49
N ARG A 5 -13.19 -7.57 6.22
CA ARG A 5 -13.73 -8.33 5.11
C ARG A 5 -13.22 -9.78 5.11
N ASP A 6 -11.94 -9.97 5.34
CA ASP A 6 -11.31 -11.29 5.31
C ASP A 6 -11.89 -12.19 6.40
N TRP A 7 -12.10 -11.65 7.61
CA TRP A 7 -12.78 -12.41 8.67
C TRP A 7 -14.24 -12.76 8.33
N LEU A 8 -14.95 -11.85 7.66
CA LEU A 8 -16.30 -12.19 7.16
C LEU A 8 -16.24 -13.35 6.16
N PHE A 9 -15.25 -13.38 5.29
CA PHE A 9 -15.11 -14.42 4.26
C PHE A 9 -14.68 -15.78 4.83
N ASP A 10 -14.13 -15.84 6.04
CA ASP A 10 -13.93 -17.11 6.75
C ASP A 10 -15.25 -17.81 7.08
N HIS A 11 -16.35 -17.04 7.14
CA HIS A 11 -17.68 -17.53 7.49
C HIS A 11 -18.71 -17.43 6.36
N LEU A 12 -18.39 -16.71 5.30
CA LEU A 12 -19.27 -16.45 4.17
C LEU A 12 -18.60 -16.80 2.84
N GLN A 13 -19.05 -17.86 2.20
CA GLN A 13 -18.60 -18.20 0.85
C GLN A 13 -19.36 -17.36 -0.18
N THR A 14 -18.69 -16.37 -0.76
CA THR A 14 -19.27 -15.49 -1.77
C THR A 14 -18.19 -14.92 -2.68
N ASP A 15 -18.56 -14.68 -3.92
CA ASP A 15 -17.75 -13.97 -4.91
C ASP A 15 -18.19 -12.50 -5.09
N ARG A 16 -19.12 -12.04 -4.24
CA ARG A 16 -19.64 -10.68 -4.30
C ARG A 16 -18.57 -9.66 -3.94
N THR A 17 -18.67 -8.52 -4.59
CA THR A 17 -17.79 -7.37 -4.32
C THR A 17 -18.11 -6.76 -2.95
N LEU A 18 -17.17 -5.98 -2.41
CA LEU A 18 -17.39 -5.26 -1.15
C LEU A 18 -18.62 -4.34 -1.23
N VAL A 19 -18.82 -3.67 -2.36
CA VAL A 19 -19.98 -2.78 -2.57
C VAL A 19 -21.29 -3.54 -2.46
N GLU A 20 -21.40 -4.68 -3.14
CA GLU A 20 -22.62 -5.51 -3.08
C GLU A 20 -22.91 -6.03 -1.66
N ILE A 21 -21.87 -6.36 -0.90
CA ILE A 21 -22.00 -6.78 0.50
C ILE A 21 -22.50 -5.63 1.38
N LEU A 22 -21.91 -4.44 1.21
CA LEU A 22 -22.31 -3.24 1.95
C LEU A 22 -23.75 -2.81 1.64
N ASP A 23 -24.22 -3.01 0.42
CA ASP A 23 -25.61 -2.75 0.02
C ASP A 23 -26.57 -3.78 0.60
N ALA A 24 -26.14 -5.04 0.73
CA ALA A 24 -26.97 -6.11 1.26
C ALA A 24 -27.16 -6.05 2.79
N LEU A 25 -26.14 -5.61 3.54
CA LEU A 25 -26.19 -5.59 5.00
C LEU A 25 -27.37 -4.79 5.57
N PRO A 26 -27.63 -3.54 5.13
CA PRO A 26 -28.80 -2.79 5.61
C PRO A 26 -30.13 -3.45 5.26
N MET A 27 -30.21 -4.12 4.11
CA MET A 27 -31.41 -4.86 3.70
C MET A 27 -31.72 -6.05 4.62
N LEU A 28 -30.71 -6.59 5.28
CA LEU A 28 -30.82 -7.62 6.31
C LEU A 28 -31.04 -7.06 7.72
N GLY A 29 -31.16 -5.73 7.86
CA GLY A 29 -31.32 -5.07 9.14
C GLY A 29 -30.00 -4.79 9.89
N LEU A 30 -28.87 -4.93 9.21
CA LEU A 30 -27.54 -4.69 9.77
C LEU A 30 -27.00 -3.33 9.28
N GLU A 31 -27.11 -2.31 10.11
CA GLU A 31 -26.64 -0.99 9.79
C GLU A 31 -25.10 -0.93 9.65
N VAL A 32 -24.62 -0.27 8.59
CA VAL A 32 -23.20 -0.01 8.37
C VAL A 32 -22.89 1.44 8.78
N GLU A 33 -22.23 1.61 9.91
CA GLU A 33 -21.88 2.94 10.44
C GLU A 33 -20.71 3.57 9.67
N SER A 34 -19.69 2.78 9.35
CA SER A 34 -18.50 3.25 8.63
C SER A 34 -17.76 2.12 7.96
N VAL A 35 -17.07 2.45 6.88
CA VAL A 35 -16.16 1.55 6.15
C VAL A 35 -14.79 2.21 6.07
N VAL A 36 -13.73 1.45 6.36
CA VAL A 36 -12.35 1.91 6.21
C VAL A 36 -11.69 1.04 5.14
N ASP A 37 -11.43 1.63 3.97
CA ASP A 37 -10.66 1.01 2.90
C ASP A 37 -9.21 1.56 2.93
N ARG A 38 -8.27 0.71 3.32
CA ARG A 38 -6.84 1.07 3.34
C ARG A 38 -6.24 1.17 1.95
N ALA A 39 -6.79 0.45 0.98
CA ALA A 39 -6.33 0.52 -0.39
C ALA A 39 -6.58 1.91 -0.98
N GLU A 40 -7.71 2.54 -0.66
CA GLU A 40 -8.03 3.90 -1.07
C GLU A 40 -7.03 4.91 -0.51
N ALA A 41 -6.66 4.78 0.77
CA ALA A 41 -5.66 5.63 1.41
C ALA A 41 -4.24 5.43 0.82
N LEU A 42 -3.94 4.25 0.29
CA LEU A 42 -2.65 3.91 -0.31
C LEU A 42 -2.60 4.11 -1.84
N ALA A 43 -3.74 4.40 -2.47
CA ALA A 43 -3.83 4.58 -3.91
C ALA A 43 -2.85 5.63 -4.50
N PRO A 44 -2.51 6.74 -3.79
CA PRO A 44 -1.53 7.71 -4.28
C PRO A 44 -0.08 7.20 -4.27
N PHE A 45 0.20 6.09 -3.58
CA PHE A 45 1.56 5.56 -3.46
C PHE A 45 1.84 4.55 -4.58
N THR A 46 3.04 4.65 -5.13
CA THR A 46 3.53 3.74 -6.16
C THR A 46 4.72 2.95 -5.63
N ILE A 47 4.73 1.65 -5.88
CA ILE A 47 5.90 0.82 -5.60
C ILE A 47 6.99 1.18 -6.60
N ALA A 48 8.21 1.40 -6.11
CA ALA A 48 9.35 1.76 -6.91
C ALA A 48 10.50 0.78 -6.66
N GLU A 49 11.31 0.55 -7.68
CA GLU A 49 12.52 -0.27 -7.59
C GLU A 49 13.75 0.60 -7.40
N VAL A 50 14.58 0.26 -6.42
CA VAL A 50 15.89 0.93 -6.21
C VAL A 50 16.89 0.32 -7.17
N LEU A 51 17.26 1.07 -8.20
CA LEU A 51 18.25 0.64 -9.21
C LEU A 51 19.67 0.69 -8.67
N SER A 52 20.00 1.72 -7.90
CA SER A 52 21.30 1.85 -7.23
C SER A 52 21.17 2.58 -5.90
N ALA A 53 22.05 2.26 -4.95
CA ALA A 53 22.13 2.92 -3.66
C ALA A 53 23.62 3.13 -3.31
N THR A 54 24.07 4.38 -3.30
CA THR A 54 25.45 4.75 -3.00
C THR A 54 25.50 5.61 -1.74
N GLN A 55 26.63 5.62 -1.05
CA GLN A 55 26.85 6.47 0.11
C GLN A 55 26.74 7.95 -0.28
N HIS A 56 26.02 8.73 0.53
CA HIS A 56 25.96 10.18 0.32
C HIS A 56 27.34 10.82 0.60
N PRO A 57 27.85 11.70 -0.26
CA PRO A 57 29.24 12.23 -0.13
C PRO A 57 29.46 13.07 1.14
N ASN A 58 28.42 13.68 1.67
CA ASN A 58 28.50 14.61 2.80
C ASN A 58 27.67 14.18 4.03
N ALA A 59 27.20 12.93 4.07
CA ALA A 59 26.37 12.46 5.18
C ALA A 59 26.49 10.94 5.39
N ASP A 60 27.09 10.52 6.48
CA ASP A 60 27.40 9.11 6.78
C ASP A 60 26.18 8.22 6.92
N LYS A 61 25.03 8.79 7.30
CA LYS A 61 23.78 8.04 7.54
C LYS A 61 22.81 8.07 6.35
N LEU A 62 23.18 8.75 5.25
CA LEU A 62 22.31 8.90 4.08
C LEU A 62 22.87 8.15 2.88
N ARG A 63 21.97 7.70 2.00
CA ARG A 63 22.30 7.11 0.72
C ARG A 63 21.64 7.89 -0.41
N VAL A 64 22.33 8.02 -1.51
CA VAL A 64 21.78 8.51 -2.77
C VAL A 64 21.29 7.29 -3.54
N CYS A 65 19.98 7.22 -3.78
CA CYS A 65 19.34 6.14 -4.49
C CYS A 65 18.84 6.63 -5.85
N ILE A 66 18.99 5.81 -6.87
CA ILE A 66 18.30 5.98 -8.15
C ILE A 66 17.12 5.01 -8.15
N VAL A 67 15.92 5.54 -8.35
CA VAL A 67 14.67 4.79 -8.16
C VAL A 67 13.86 4.85 -9.44
N SER A 68 13.35 3.69 -9.87
CA SER A 68 12.41 3.57 -11.00
C SER A 68 10.99 3.29 -10.47
N THR A 69 10.03 4.07 -10.91
CA THR A 69 8.60 3.85 -10.64
C THR A 69 7.92 2.96 -11.70
N GLY A 70 8.70 2.50 -12.69
CA GLY A 70 8.17 1.73 -13.83
C GLY A 70 7.61 2.60 -14.95
N THR A 71 7.45 3.89 -14.73
CA THR A 71 6.99 4.88 -15.72
C THR A 71 7.88 6.11 -15.69
N GLY A 72 8.32 6.58 -16.86
CA GLY A 72 9.22 7.74 -16.97
C GLY A 72 10.67 7.45 -16.59
N ASP A 73 11.46 8.51 -16.48
CA ASP A 73 12.87 8.42 -16.14
C ASP A 73 13.09 8.11 -14.66
N PRO A 74 14.17 7.37 -14.30
CA PRO A 74 14.53 7.15 -12.91
C PRO A 74 14.77 8.45 -12.15
N VAL A 75 14.36 8.48 -10.89
CA VAL A 75 14.44 9.65 -10.02
C VAL A 75 15.53 9.45 -8.98
N GLN A 76 16.33 10.48 -8.72
CA GLN A 76 17.30 10.49 -7.64
C GLN A 76 16.62 10.87 -6.32
N VAL A 77 16.81 10.06 -5.29
CA VAL A 77 16.23 10.23 -3.96
C VAL A 77 17.32 10.08 -2.91
N VAL A 78 17.34 10.96 -1.92
CA VAL A 78 18.18 10.79 -0.73
C VAL A 78 17.41 10.02 0.32
N CYS A 79 17.95 8.89 0.74
CA CYS A 79 17.28 7.94 1.65
C CYS A 79 18.08 7.79 2.95
N GLY A 80 17.38 7.95 4.08
CA GLY A 80 17.93 7.72 5.43
C GLY A 80 17.70 6.32 5.99
N ALA A 81 17.04 5.44 5.24
CA ALA A 81 16.78 4.09 5.71
C ALA A 81 18.06 3.23 5.68
N PRO A 82 18.43 2.59 6.80
CA PRO A 82 19.67 1.81 6.88
C PRO A 82 19.66 0.57 6.00
N ASN A 83 18.47 0.09 5.62
CA ASN A 83 18.28 -1.08 4.77
C ASN A 83 18.20 -0.75 3.27
N ALA A 84 18.33 0.51 2.87
CA ALA A 84 18.28 0.90 1.47
C ALA A 84 19.41 0.22 0.67
N ARG A 85 19.03 -0.53 -0.36
CA ARG A 85 19.95 -1.27 -1.24
C ARG A 85 19.40 -1.40 -2.65
N ALA A 86 20.27 -1.59 -3.61
CA ALA A 86 19.86 -1.88 -4.99
C ALA A 86 19.05 -3.18 -5.05
N GLY A 87 18.06 -3.22 -5.94
CA GLY A 87 17.17 -4.36 -6.19
C GLY A 87 16.00 -4.50 -5.20
N MET A 88 15.84 -3.60 -4.23
CA MET A 88 14.64 -3.62 -3.38
C MET A 88 13.48 -2.87 -4.02
N LYS A 89 12.28 -3.30 -3.66
CA LYS A 89 11.00 -2.69 -4.03
C LYS A 89 10.24 -2.25 -2.81
#